data_1e3655647e9e7d4ec69ef69615fd7d38
#
_entry.id   1e3655647e9e7d4ec69ef69615fd7d38
#
_cell.length_a   1.000
_cell.length_b   1.000
_cell.length_c   1.000
_cell.angle_alpha   90.00
_cell.angle_beta   90.00
_cell.angle_gamma   90.00
#
_symmetry.space_group_name_H-M   'P 1'
#
loop_
_entity.id
_entity.type
_entity.pdbx_description
1 polymer ?
#
loop_
_entity_poly.entity_id
_entity_poly.type
_entity_poly.pdbx_seq_one_letter_code
_entity_poly.pdbx_strand_id
1 'polypeptide(L)'
;MKIVVLDGYTENPGDLSWEGFEKLGDLTVYDRTPVDKIAERIGDAQAVITNKTPISADIFATCPSVKYVGVLATGYNVVEVAEAKKRGIVVSNIPTYGTAAVAQMTFALLLEVCHHVGAHSIAVKNGDWSKNADWCFWNYPLIELAGKSMGIIGFGRIGQAVGKIAAAYGMKVLAYDEFQNESGRKIGEYVSLDRLLKESDVISLHCPLLPSTQGIINKANIAKMKGGVIIINTSRGPLIAEKDLAEALRSKKVYAAACDVVSTEPILEDNPLLGCYNSILTPHIAWAPKESRQRLMDIAVEDLKAFKDGKPINVVNP
;
A
#
# COMPACT_ATOMS: atom_id res chain seq x y z
N MET A 1 10.88 20.73 23.49
CA MET A 1 9.58 20.12 23.26
C MET A 1 9.73 18.61 23.46
N LYS A 2 8.84 17.98 24.22
CA LYS A 2 8.84 16.51 24.35
C LYS A 2 8.12 15.89 23.16
N ILE A 3 8.73 14.88 22.57
CA ILE A 3 8.28 14.14 21.38
C ILE A 3 8.17 12.67 21.75
N VAL A 4 7.05 12.04 21.44
CA VAL A 4 6.88 10.60 21.63
C VAL A 4 6.53 9.93 20.31
N VAL A 5 7.22 8.84 19.98
CA VAL A 5 6.87 7.92 18.90
C VAL A 5 6.22 6.70 19.53
N LEU A 6 4.98 6.39 19.17
CA LEU A 6 4.20 5.34 19.82
C LEU A 6 4.42 3.94 19.25
N ASP A 7 4.83 3.82 17.98
CA ASP A 7 4.94 2.56 17.25
C ASP A 7 6.02 2.61 16.18
N GLY A 8 7.25 2.96 16.59
CA GLY A 8 8.36 3.21 15.69
C GLY A 8 8.97 1.99 14.99
N TYR A 9 8.71 0.77 15.47
CA TYR A 9 9.39 -0.43 14.97
C TYR A 9 9.18 -0.71 13.48
N THR A 10 7.96 -0.56 12.97
CA THR A 10 7.68 -0.81 11.56
C THR A 10 8.32 0.22 10.63
N GLU A 11 8.52 1.44 11.11
CA GLU A 11 9.21 2.51 10.39
C GLU A 11 10.73 2.32 10.44
N ASN A 12 11.24 2.01 11.62
CA ASN A 12 12.68 1.85 11.87
C ASN A 12 12.94 0.62 12.76
N PRO A 13 13.12 -0.58 12.17
CA PRO A 13 13.49 -1.77 12.92
C PRO A 13 14.98 -1.80 13.33
N GLY A 14 15.69 -0.68 13.23
CA GLY A 14 17.11 -0.52 13.60
C GLY A 14 18.03 -0.22 12.42
N ASP A 15 17.48 0.06 11.23
CA ASP A 15 18.25 0.33 10.01
C ASP A 15 18.15 1.79 9.51
N LEU A 16 17.42 2.64 10.25
CA LEU A 16 17.31 4.08 10.06
C LEU A 16 17.74 4.84 11.33
N SER A 17 17.72 6.18 11.28
CA SER A 17 18.09 7.03 12.43
C SER A 17 16.90 7.90 12.86
N TRP A 18 16.73 8.05 14.18
CA TRP A 18 15.81 9.00 14.79
C TRP A 18 16.43 10.39 15.03
N GLU A 19 17.73 10.59 14.69
CA GLU A 19 18.49 11.82 14.95
C GLU A 19 17.79 13.09 14.45
N GLY A 20 17.03 13.00 13.35
CA GLY A 20 16.25 14.12 12.84
C GLY A 20 15.21 14.64 13.85
N PHE A 21 14.52 13.74 14.55
CA PHE A 21 13.58 14.08 15.62
C PHE A 21 14.29 14.49 16.90
N GLU A 22 15.40 13.84 17.27
CA GLU A 22 16.21 14.19 18.45
C GLU A 22 16.70 15.66 18.41
N LYS A 23 17.07 16.14 17.23
CA LYS A 23 17.44 17.55 17.02
C LYS A 23 16.28 18.54 17.23
N LEU A 24 15.04 18.05 17.19
CA LEU A 24 13.85 18.89 17.35
C LEU A 24 13.33 18.94 18.80
N GLY A 25 13.72 18.00 19.65
CA GLY A 25 13.28 17.95 21.05
C GLY A 25 13.73 16.72 21.81
N ASP A 26 13.20 16.57 23.00
CA ASP A 26 13.40 15.42 23.88
C ASP A 26 12.55 14.25 23.36
N LEU A 27 13.18 13.27 22.72
CA LEU A 27 12.55 12.17 22.01
C LEU A 27 12.48 10.91 22.86
N THR A 28 11.28 10.33 22.95
CA THR A 28 11.07 8.95 23.43
C THR A 28 10.46 8.12 22.31
N VAL A 29 11.04 6.97 22.01
CA VAL A 29 10.56 6.04 20.98
C VAL A 29 10.13 4.72 21.62
N TYR A 30 8.90 4.32 21.35
CA TYR A 30 8.39 2.99 21.68
C TYR A 30 8.26 2.17 20.40
N ASP A 31 8.70 0.93 20.44
CA ASP A 31 8.57 -0.01 19.31
C ASP A 31 7.11 -0.25 18.94
N ARG A 32 6.29 -0.50 19.95
CA ARG A 32 4.84 -0.79 19.85
C ARG A 32 4.15 -0.29 21.12
N THR A 33 2.93 0.24 20.98
CA THR A 33 2.15 0.73 22.11
C THR A 33 0.81 0.00 22.20
N PRO A 34 0.56 -0.80 23.25
CA PRO A 34 -0.77 -1.34 23.53
C PRO A 34 -1.80 -0.24 23.76
N VAL A 35 -3.05 -0.49 23.38
CA VAL A 35 -4.13 0.53 23.42
C VAL A 35 -4.33 1.11 24.82
N ASP A 36 -4.26 0.28 25.86
CA ASP A 36 -4.38 0.67 27.26
C ASP A 36 -3.19 1.48 27.81
N LYS A 37 -2.09 1.55 27.06
CA LYS A 37 -0.86 2.28 27.43
C LYS A 37 -0.66 3.59 26.64
N ILE A 38 -1.56 3.94 25.72
CA ILE A 38 -1.37 5.10 24.84
C ILE A 38 -1.25 6.39 25.68
N ALA A 39 -2.22 6.67 26.53
CA ALA A 39 -2.22 7.90 27.33
C ALA A 39 -1.01 7.97 28.30
N GLU A 40 -0.65 6.85 28.95
CA GLU A 40 0.50 6.75 29.83
C GLU A 40 1.81 7.10 29.10
N ARG A 41 1.97 6.58 27.87
CA ARG A 41 3.19 6.80 27.07
C ARG A 41 3.26 8.18 26.44
N ILE A 42 2.13 8.79 26.12
CA ILE A 42 2.09 10.19 25.70
C ILE A 42 2.48 11.09 26.88
N GLY A 43 1.94 10.86 28.07
CA GLY A 43 2.26 11.65 29.27
C GLY A 43 2.06 13.16 29.02
N ASP A 44 3.13 13.92 29.17
CA ASP A 44 3.16 15.38 28.96
C ASP A 44 3.80 15.81 27.61
N ALA A 45 3.94 14.88 26.65
CA ALA A 45 4.49 15.18 25.34
C ALA A 45 3.62 16.18 24.56
N GLN A 46 4.26 17.11 23.86
CA GLN A 46 3.59 18.09 23.00
C GLN A 46 3.45 17.61 21.57
N ALA A 47 4.32 16.70 21.12
CA ALA A 47 4.25 16.09 19.79
C ALA A 47 4.15 14.57 19.90
N VAL A 48 3.15 14.01 19.24
CA VAL A 48 2.91 12.56 19.14
C VAL A 48 3.16 12.14 17.70
N ILE A 49 3.99 11.13 17.50
CA ILE A 49 4.28 10.53 16.21
C ILE A 49 3.73 9.10 16.24
N THR A 50 2.95 8.73 15.24
CA THR A 50 2.30 7.41 15.16
C THR A 50 2.19 6.90 13.74
N ASN A 51 2.28 5.59 13.55
CA ASN A 51 1.97 4.94 12.26
C ASN A 51 0.56 4.31 12.27
N LYS A 52 0.29 3.47 13.26
CA LYS A 52 -0.97 2.70 13.38
C LYS A 52 -1.61 2.77 14.76
N THR A 53 -0.93 3.28 15.77
CA THR A 53 -1.49 3.45 17.11
C THR A 53 -2.62 4.49 17.06
N PRO A 54 -3.86 4.16 17.47
CA PRO A 54 -5.00 5.05 17.32
C PRO A 54 -4.95 6.22 18.31
N ILE A 55 -5.28 7.42 17.84
CA ILE A 55 -5.42 8.62 18.65
C ILE A 55 -6.87 9.10 18.60
N SER A 56 -7.63 8.70 19.62
CA SER A 56 -9.06 9.00 19.75
C SER A 56 -9.33 10.31 20.51
N ALA A 57 -10.61 10.71 20.56
CA ALA A 57 -11.09 11.82 21.38
C ALA A 57 -10.74 11.66 22.86
N ASP A 58 -10.83 10.44 23.40
CA ASP A 58 -10.51 10.13 24.80
C ASP A 58 -9.01 10.32 25.09
N ILE A 59 -8.14 9.93 24.15
CA ILE A 59 -6.70 10.19 24.26
C ILE A 59 -6.42 11.68 24.28
N PHE A 60 -7.03 12.47 23.38
CA PHE A 60 -6.89 13.93 23.41
C PHE A 60 -7.42 14.57 24.69
N ALA A 61 -8.48 14.01 25.30
CA ALA A 61 -9.00 14.49 26.58
C ALA A 61 -8.04 14.20 27.75
N THR A 62 -7.40 13.03 27.73
CA THR A 62 -6.49 12.60 28.79
C THR A 62 -5.12 13.26 28.69
N CYS A 63 -4.68 13.62 27.47
CA CYS A 63 -3.35 14.19 27.16
C CYS A 63 -3.45 15.64 26.65
N PRO A 64 -3.83 16.62 27.49
CA PRO A 64 -4.08 18.01 27.05
C PRO A 64 -2.82 18.78 26.63
N SER A 65 -1.64 18.25 26.90
CA SER A 65 -0.36 18.81 26.46
C SER A 65 -0.10 18.63 24.96
N VAL A 66 -0.77 17.69 24.28
CA VAL A 66 -0.60 17.43 22.85
C VAL A 66 -1.00 18.65 22.03
N LYS A 67 -0.12 19.07 21.13
CA LYS A 67 -0.31 20.19 20.18
C LYS A 67 -0.13 19.75 18.73
N TYR A 68 0.55 18.62 18.50
CA TYR A 68 0.88 18.11 17.19
C TYR A 68 0.77 16.58 17.16
N VAL A 69 0.21 16.07 16.06
CA VAL A 69 0.24 14.62 15.73
C VAL A 69 0.80 14.45 14.33
N GLY A 70 1.93 13.76 14.21
CA GLY A 70 2.52 13.35 12.92
C GLY A 70 2.16 11.90 12.62
N VAL A 71 1.49 11.64 11.50
CA VAL A 71 1.13 10.29 11.07
C VAL A 71 2.17 9.78 10.07
N LEU A 72 2.93 8.76 10.42
CA LEU A 72 3.96 8.12 9.58
C LEU A 72 3.32 7.27 8.46
N ALA A 73 2.39 7.86 7.71
CA ALA A 73 1.68 7.22 6.61
C ALA A 73 0.97 8.26 5.74
N THR A 74 0.59 7.88 4.52
CA THR A 74 -0.34 8.69 3.71
C THR A 74 -1.77 8.64 4.27
N GLY A 75 -2.25 7.46 4.72
CA GLY A 75 -3.54 7.33 5.38
C GLY A 75 -3.47 7.75 6.84
N TYR A 76 -4.40 8.58 7.28
CA TYR A 76 -4.43 9.17 8.63
C TYR A 76 -5.69 8.83 9.43
N ASN A 77 -6.43 7.81 9.02
CA ASN A 77 -7.65 7.35 9.67
C ASN A 77 -7.45 6.78 11.10
N VAL A 78 -6.21 6.64 11.54
CA VAL A 78 -5.85 6.28 12.93
C VAL A 78 -6.01 7.46 13.90
N VAL A 79 -6.19 8.69 13.40
CA VAL A 79 -6.39 9.90 14.22
C VAL A 79 -7.80 10.44 14.02
N GLU A 80 -8.51 10.74 15.09
CA GLU A 80 -9.77 11.46 15.03
C GLU A 80 -9.55 12.95 14.72
N VAL A 81 -9.29 13.23 13.44
CA VAL A 81 -8.88 14.56 12.96
C VAL A 81 -9.89 15.67 13.24
N ALA A 82 -11.18 15.35 13.25
CA ALA A 82 -12.24 16.31 13.56
C ALA A 82 -12.17 16.77 15.03
N GLU A 83 -11.85 15.86 15.94
CA GLU A 83 -11.66 16.17 17.35
C GLU A 83 -10.36 16.92 17.61
N ALA A 84 -9.26 16.54 16.92
CA ALA A 84 -8.01 17.26 16.95
C ALA A 84 -8.21 18.73 16.52
N LYS A 85 -8.98 18.98 15.44
CA LYS A 85 -9.30 20.33 14.95
C LYS A 85 -10.03 21.15 16.01
N LYS A 86 -11.04 20.61 16.68
CA LYS A 86 -11.77 21.33 17.76
C LYS A 86 -10.87 21.76 18.90
N ARG A 87 -9.80 21.01 19.15
CA ARG A 87 -8.83 21.28 20.23
C ARG A 87 -7.64 22.13 19.77
N GLY A 88 -7.60 22.55 18.49
CA GLY A 88 -6.47 23.30 17.94
C GLY A 88 -5.18 22.48 17.81
N ILE A 89 -5.30 21.14 17.73
CA ILE A 89 -4.17 20.23 17.56
C ILE A 89 -3.93 20.07 16.05
N VAL A 90 -2.71 20.34 15.59
CA VAL A 90 -2.31 20.16 14.20
C VAL A 90 -2.04 18.68 13.92
N VAL A 91 -2.62 18.14 12.84
CA VAL A 91 -2.37 16.78 12.37
C VAL A 91 -1.75 16.84 10.98
N SER A 92 -0.56 16.27 10.81
CA SER A 92 0.12 16.16 9.52
C SER A 92 0.29 14.69 9.12
N ASN A 93 0.33 14.43 7.81
CA ASN A 93 0.58 13.12 7.23
C ASN A 93 1.71 13.16 6.20
N ILE A 94 2.07 11.99 5.62
CA ILE A 94 3.13 11.90 4.61
C ILE A 94 2.54 11.63 3.22
N PRO A 95 2.38 12.63 2.36
CA PRO A 95 1.58 12.48 1.14
C PRO A 95 2.27 11.77 -0.03
N THR A 96 3.61 11.68 -0.09
CA THR A 96 4.29 11.37 -1.38
C THR A 96 5.51 10.47 -1.31
N TYR A 97 5.78 9.75 -0.24
CA TYR A 97 7.03 9.00 -0.05
C TYR A 97 7.15 7.68 -0.84
N GLY A 98 6.03 6.95 -1.02
CA GLY A 98 6.01 5.54 -1.45
C GLY A 98 5.78 5.30 -2.94
N THR A 99 5.66 6.34 -3.80
CA THR A 99 5.22 6.17 -5.20
C THR A 99 6.07 5.16 -5.98
N ALA A 100 7.39 5.30 -5.95
CA ALA A 100 8.30 4.40 -6.66
C ALA A 100 8.32 2.99 -6.05
N ALA A 101 8.32 2.89 -4.71
CA ALA A 101 8.32 1.62 -4.01
C ALA A 101 7.06 0.79 -4.30
N VAL A 102 5.87 1.40 -4.26
CA VAL A 102 4.61 0.71 -4.57
C VAL A 102 4.55 0.29 -6.04
N ALA A 103 5.02 1.13 -6.97
CA ALA A 103 5.09 0.76 -8.38
C ALA A 103 6.06 -0.41 -8.61
N GLN A 104 7.21 -0.43 -7.95
CA GLN A 104 8.16 -1.53 -7.98
C GLN A 104 7.55 -2.82 -7.44
N MET A 105 6.87 -2.77 -6.28
CA MET A 105 6.22 -3.94 -5.68
C MET A 105 5.09 -4.49 -6.54
N THR A 106 4.31 -3.62 -7.20
CA THR A 106 3.28 -4.02 -8.17
C THR A 106 3.88 -4.91 -9.27
N PHE A 107 5.04 -4.52 -9.81
CA PHE A 107 5.72 -5.33 -10.82
C PHE A 107 6.44 -6.55 -10.25
N ALA A 108 6.99 -6.49 -9.04
CA ALA A 108 7.53 -7.68 -8.38
C ALA A 108 6.47 -8.76 -8.22
N LEU A 109 5.26 -8.40 -7.78
CA LEU A 109 4.12 -9.30 -7.68
C LEU A 109 3.66 -9.82 -9.06
N LEU A 110 3.54 -8.94 -10.05
CA LEU A 110 3.16 -9.34 -11.41
C LEU A 110 4.16 -10.30 -12.04
N LEU A 111 5.45 -10.02 -11.90
CA LEU A 111 6.51 -10.86 -12.46
C LEU A 111 6.61 -12.21 -11.73
N GLU A 112 6.33 -12.28 -10.42
CA GLU A 112 6.23 -13.56 -9.71
C GLU A 112 5.05 -14.39 -10.23
N VAL A 113 3.88 -13.78 -10.49
CA VAL A 113 2.76 -14.46 -11.16
C VAL A 113 3.14 -14.97 -12.56
N CYS A 114 3.93 -14.19 -13.31
CA CYS A 114 4.29 -14.54 -14.69
C CYS A 114 5.36 -15.62 -14.79
N HIS A 115 6.31 -15.67 -13.85
CA HIS A 115 7.54 -16.46 -13.99
C HIS A 115 7.80 -17.43 -12.84
N HIS A 116 7.13 -17.29 -11.69
CA HIS A 116 7.34 -18.15 -10.50
C HIS A 116 8.83 -18.32 -10.16
N VAL A 117 9.60 -17.21 -10.16
CA VAL A 117 11.06 -17.23 -10.02
C VAL A 117 11.49 -17.91 -8.72
N GLY A 118 10.79 -17.61 -7.63
CA GLY A 118 11.06 -18.20 -6.32
C GLY A 118 10.90 -19.73 -6.33
N ALA A 119 9.80 -20.23 -6.90
CA ALA A 119 9.51 -21.65 -6.98
C ALA A 119 10.50 -22.40 -7.87
N HIS A 120 10.85 -21.87 -9.04
CA HIS A 120 11.86 -22.48 -9.92
C HIS A 120 13.24 -22.48 -9.27
N SER A 121 13.63 -21.41 -8.56
CA SER A 121 14.89 -21.38 -7.81
C SER A 121 14.97 -22.47 -6.74
N ILE A 122 13.87 -22.71 -6.01
CA ILE A 122 13.80 -23.79 -5.02
C ILE A 122 13.93 -25.17 -5.70
N ALA A 123 13.21 -25.39 -6.79
CA ALA A 123 13.27 -26.65 -7.55
C ALA A 123 14.72 -26.96 -8.03
N VAL A 124 15.40 -25.96 -8.55
CA VAL A 124 16.83 -26.10 -8.96
C VAL A 124 17.71 -26.48 -7.77
N LYS A 125 17.56 -25.80 -6.62
CA LYS A 125 18.34 -26.11 -5.39
C LYS A 125 18.04 -27.49 -4.84
N ASN A 126 16.84 -28.03 -5.04
CA ASN A 126 16.46 -29.37 -4.67
C ASN A 126 17.00 -30.46 -5.63
N GLY A 127 17.67 -30.07 -6.69
CA GLY A 127 18.31 -30.98 -7.64
C GLY A 127 17.43 -31.41 -8.81
N ASP A 128 16.26 -30.76 -8.99
CA ASP A 128 15.33 -31.12 -10.08
C ASP A 128 15.97 -30.90 -11.45
N TRP A 129 16.78 -29.83 -11.60
CA TRP A 129 17.47 -29.56 -12.87
C TRP A 129 18.61 -30.55 -13.15
N SER A 130 19.41 -30.90 -12.15
CA SER A 130 20.52 -31.85 -12.33
C SER A 130 20.07 -33.27 -12.65
N LYS A 131 18.80 -33.60 -12.37
CA LYS A 131 18.16 -34.89 -12.64
C LYS A 131 17.22 -34.85 -13.84
N ASN A 132 17.04 -33.69 -14.47
CA ASN A 132 16.13 -33.52 -15.59
C ASN A 132 16.72 -34.13 -16.86
N ALA A 133 15.86 -34.75 -17.68
CA ALA A 133 16.28 -35.33 -18.96
C ALA A 133 16.60 -34.25 -20.01
N ASP A 134 15.96 -33.09 -19.92
CA ASP A 134 16.12 -31.98 -20.83
C ASP A 134 17.05 -30.90 -20.23
N TRP A 135 17.60 -30.05 -21.08
CA TRP A 135 18.49 -28.96 -20.69
C TRP A 135 17.79 -27.84 -19.93
N CYS A 136 16.43 -27.79 -19.94
CA CYS A 136 15.60 -26.85 -19.20
C CYS A 136 14.29 -27.51 -18.77
N PHE A 137 13.58 -26.88 -17.81
CA PHE A 137 12.22 -27.26 -17.40
C PHE A 137 11.47 -26.04 -16.84
N TRP A 138 10.17 -26.15 -16.80
CA TRP A 138 9.28 -25.22 -16.07
C TRP A 138 8.12 -25.99 -15.47
N ASN A 139 7.77 -25.62 -14.21
CA ASN A 139 6.72 -26.29 -13.45
C ASN A 139 5.36 -25.57 -13.55
N TYR A 140 5.37 -24.35 -14.10
CA TYR A 140 4.20 -23.49 -14.24
C TYR A 140 4.17 -22.85 -15.63
N PRO A 141 2.98 -22.53 -16.18
CA PRO A 141 2.91 -21.74 -17.41
C PRO A 141 3.63 -20.39 -17.24
N LEU A 142 4.51 -20.07 -18.18
CA LEU A 142 5.21 -18.79 -18.20
C LEU A 142 4.44 -17.80 -19.06
N ILE A 143 4.38 -16.55 -18.64
CA ILE A 143 3.59 -15.49 -19.28
C ILE A 143 4.51 -14.33 -19.70
N GLU A 144 4.47 -13.97 -20.98
CA GLU A 144 5.10 -12.77 -21.50
C GLU A 144 4.13 -11.58 -21.45
N LEU A 145 4.61 -10.41 -21.02
CA LEU A 145 3.78 -9.21 -20.86
C LEU A 145 3.65 -8.38 -22.14
N ALA A 146 4.63 -8.48 -23.05
CA ALA A 146 4.62 -7.72 -24.29
C ALA A 146 3.34 -7.97 -25.12
N GLY A 147 2.71 -6.91 -25.59
CA GLY A 147 1.45 -6.96 -26.34
C GLY A 147 0.18 -7.15 -25.51
N LYS A 148 0.29 -7.42 -24.19
CA LYS A 148 -0.88 -7.51 -23.30
C LYS A 148 -1.36 -6.13 -22.85
N SER A 149 -2.61 -6.09 -22.35
CA SER A 149 -3.22 -4.86 -21.83
C SER A 149 -3.19 -4.84 -20.31
N MET A 150 -2.71 -3.74 -19.70
CA MET A 150 -2.80 -3.46 -18.29
C MET A 150 -3.87 -2.41 -18.01
N GLY A 151 -4.94 -2.78 -17.31
CA GLY A 151 -5.95 -1.89 -16.78
C GLY A 151 -5.53 -1.36 -15.41
N ILE A 152 -5.48 -0.05 -15.25
CA ILE A 152 -5.10 0.61 -14.02
C ILE A 152 -6.30 1.38 -13.47
N ILE A 153 -6.81 0.93 -12.32
CA ILE A 153 -7.92 1.59 -11.61
C ILE A 153 -7.33 2.54 -10.56
N GLY A 154 -7.51 3.85 -10.76
CA GLY A 154 -6.82 4.90 -10.02
C GLY A 154 -5.52 5.31 -10.74
N PHE A 155 -5.58 6.38 -11.55
CA PHE A 155 -4.45 6.81 -12.40
C PHE A 155 -3.80 8.10 -11.89
N GLY A 156 -3.68 8.18 -10.54
CA GLY A 156 -2.92 9.19 -9.83
C GLY A 156 -1.41 8.96 -9.92
N ARG A 157 -0.63 9.49 -8.95
CA ARG A 157 0.84 9.38 -8.93
C ARG A 157 1.35 7.94 -9.05
N ILE A 158 0.81 7.01 -8.24
CA ILE A 158 1.23 5.60 -8.25
C ILE A 158 0.79 4.91 -9.54
N GLY A 159 -0.49 5.06 -9.93
CA GLY A 159 -1.01 4.46 -11.16
C GLY A 159 -0.24 4.91 -12.41
N GLN A 160 0.14 6.19 -12.50
CA GLN A 160 0.97 6.69 -13.60
C GLN A 160 2.41 6.13 -13.55
N ALA A 161 2.99 5.94 -12.37
CA ALA A 161 4.30 5.30 -12.23
C ALA A 161 4.24 3.82 -12.70
N VAL A 162 3.21 3.09 -12.31
CA VAL A 162 2.92 1.72 -12.79
C VAL A 162 2.70 1.70 -14.30
N GLY A 163 1.92 2.64 -14.84
CA GLY A 163 1.66 2.74 -16.28
C GLY A 163 2.93 2.96 -17.10
N LYS A 164 3.88 3.78 -16.62
CA LYS A 164 5.19 3.97 -17.28
C LYS A 164 6.00 2.67 -17.34
N ILE A 165 6.01 1.89 -16.27
CA ILE A 165 6.71 0.60 -16.23
C ILE A 165 5.99 -0.40 -17.15
N ALA A 166 4.64 -0.45 -17.15
CA ALA A 166 3.86 -1.29 -18.05
C ALA A 166 4.18 -1.00 -19.53
N ALA A 167 4.23 0.28 -19.88
CA ALA A 167 4.60 0.69 -21.26
C ALA A 167 6.02 0.25 -21.62
N ALA A 168 6.98 0.30 -20.70
CA ALA A 168 8.34 -0.18 -20.92
C ALA A 168 8.42 -1.71 -21.13
N TYR A 169 7.47 -2.48 -20.57
CA TYR A 169 7.29 -3.90 -20.87
C TYR A 169 6.51 -4.17 -22.17
N GLY A 170 6.20 -3.14 -22.96
CA GLY A 170 5.45 -3.28 -24.22
C GLY A 170 3.95 -3.56 -24.01
N MET A 171 3.41 -3.26 -22.84
CA MET A 171 1.97 -3.40 -22.58
C MET A 171 1.18 -2.19 -23.07
N LYS A 172 -0.07 -2.41 -23.50
CA LYS A 172 -1.06 -1.35 -23.68
C LYS A 172 -1.60 -0.93 -22.31
N VAL A 173 -1.56 0.38 -22.00
CA VAL A 173 -2.05 0.92 -20.72
C VAL A 173 -3.46 1.48 -20.91
N LEU A 174 -4.44 0.92 -20.18
CA LEU A 174 -5.81 1.39 -20.07
C LEU A 174 -6.01 1.97 -18.67
N ALA A 175 -6.46 3.22 -18.56
CA ALA A 175 -6.59 3.93 -17.31
C ALA A 175 -8.05 4.25 -16.98
N TYR A 176 -8.46 4.05 -15.75
CA TYR A 176 -9.73 4.54 -15.20
C TYR A 176 -9.46 5.40 -13.98
N ASP A 177 -9.91 6.64 -14.04
CA ASP A 177 -9.85 7.61 -12.94
C ASP A 177 -10.97 8.64 -13.12
N GLU A 178 -11.50 9.17 -12.02
CA GLU A 178 -12.46 10.29 -12.04
C GLU A 178 -11.78 11.59 -12.51
N PHE A 179 -10.48 11.76 -12.17
CA PHE A 179 -9.71 12.94 -12.53
C PHE A 179 -8.68 12.62 -13.61
N GLN A 180 -8.97 13.02 -14.83
CA GLN A 180 -8.07 12.85 -15.96
C GLN A 180 -7.13 14.05 -16.10
N ASN A 181 -5.87 13.80 -16.43
CA ASN A 181 -4.87 14.84 -16.64
C ASN A 181 -3.95 14.54 -17.84
N GLU A 182 -3.29 15.59 -18.36
CA GLU A 182 -2.43 15.49 -19.54
C GLU A 182 -1.21 14.58 -19.34
N SER A 183 -0.66 14.53 -18.12
CA SER A 183 0.47 13.63 -17.84
C SER A 183 0.05 12.15 -17.92
N GLY A 184 -1.16 11.83 -17.49
CA GLY A 184 -1.73 10.50 -17.62
C GLY A 184 -2.02 10.12 -19.09
N ARG A 185 -2.57 11.07 -19.89
CA ARG A 185 -2.84 10.84 -21.34
C ARG A 185 -1.59 10.51 -22.15
N LYS A 186 -0.41 10.98 -21.72
CA LYS A 186 0.87 10.63 -22.35
C LYS A 186 1.37 9.21 -22.00
N ILE A 187 0.77 8.57 -21.01
CA ILE A 187 1.18 7.24 -20.52
C ILE A 187 0.20 6.16 -20.96
N GLY A 188 -1.10 6.45 -20.93
CA GLY A 188 -2.14 5.48 -21.22
C GLY A 188 -3.44 6.12 -21.72
N GLU A 189 -4.33 5.29 -22.23
CA GLU A 189 -5.65 5.68 -22.71
C GLU A 189 -6.65 5.68 -21.56
N TYR A 190 -7.29 6.83 -21.28
CA TYR A 190 -8.40 6.88 -20.33
C TYR A 190 -9.65 6.25 -20.95
N VAL A 191 -10.23 5.30 -20.24
CA VAL A 191 -11.40 4.52 -20.67
C VAL A 191 -12.44 4.43 -19.57
N SER A 192 -13.67 4.00 -19.92
CA SER A 192 -14.68 3.64 -18.91
C SER A 192 -14.24 2.39 -18.12
N LEU A 193 -14.74 2.25 -16.88
CA LEU A 193 -14.49 1.06 -16.08
C LEU A 193 -14.90 -0.23 -16.82
N ASP A 194 -16.06 -0.25 -17.46
CA ASP A 194 -16.54 -1.40 -18.23
C ASP A 194 -15.60 -1.81 -19.36
N ARG A 195 -15.04 -0.84 -20.11
CA ARG A 195 -14.07 -1.10 -21.16
C ARG A 195 -12.75 -1.63 -20.57
N LEU A 196 -12.26 -1.02 -19.49
CA LEU A 196 -11.07 -1.47 -18.80
C LEU A 196 -11.21 -2.95 -18.36
N LEU A 197 -12.32 -3.30 -17.71
CA LEU A 197 -12.58 -4.65 -17.26
C LEU A 197 -12.59 -5.66 -18.42
N LYS A 198 -13.21 -5.31 -19.55
CA LYS A 198 -13.35 -6.20 -20.72
C LYS A 198 -12.05 -6.40 -21.50
N GLU A 199 -11.19 -5.39 -21.56
CA GLU A 199 -10.02 -5.38 -22.44
C GLU A 199 -8.70 -5.71 -21.74
N SER A 200 -8.66 -5.73 -20.40
CA SER A 200 -7.42 -5.93 -19.65
C SER A 200 -7.06 -7.42 -19.46
N ASP A 201 -5.78 -7.73 -19.66
CA ASP A 201 -5.17 -9.01 -19.29
C ASP A 201 -4.65 -8.98 -17.85
N VAL A 202 -4.25 -7.81 -17.37
CA VAL A 202 -3.86 -7.53 -16.00
C VAL A 202 -4.64 -6.31 -15.50
N ILE A 203 -5.18 -6.37 -14.29
CA ILE A 203 -5.83 -5.23 -13.62
C ILE A 203 -5.09 -4.91 -12.34
N SER A 204 -4.65 -3.65 -12.19
CA SER A 204 -3.93 -3.17 -11.00
C SER A 204 -4.69 -2.04 -10.31
N LEU A 205 -4.80 -2.11 -8.98
CA LEU A 205 -5.59 -1.19 -8.16
C LEU A 205 -4.68 -0.17 -7.49
N HIS A 206 -4.95 1.13 -7.75
CA HIS A 206 -4.23 2.27 -7.18
C HIS A 206 -5.17 3.42 -6.79
N CYS A 207 -6.47 3.15 -6.72
CA CYS A 207 -7.47 4.11 -6.24
C CYS A 207 -7.56 4.11 -4.70
N PRO A 208 -8.01 5.21 -4.07
CA PRO A 208 -8.33 5.23 -2.64
C PRO A 208 -9.55 4.35 -2.34
N LEU A 209 -9.66 3.92 -1.08
CA LEU A 209 -10.87 3.29 -0.57
C LEU A 209 -11.90 4.37 -0.24
N LEU A 210 -12.95 4.44 -1.02
CA LEU A 210 -14.11 5.34 -0.87
C LEU A 210 -15.39 4.50 -0.95
N PRO A 211 -16.55 5.02 -0.54
CA PRO A 211 -17.83 4.32 -0.73
C PRO A 211 -18.07 3.88 -2.20
N SER A 212 -17.60 4.67 -3.17
CA SER A 212 -17.73 4.39 -4.60
C SER A 212 -16.74 3.35 -5.13
N THR A 213 -15.64 3.09 -4.43
CA THR A 213 -14.59 2.14 -4.85
C THR A 213 -14.54 0.88 -3.99
N GLN A 214 -15.21 0.88 -2.83
CA GLN A 214 -15.31 -0.30 -1.99
C GLN A 214 -15.95 -1.46 -2.76
N GLY A 215 -15.27 -2.61 -2.78
CA GLY A 215 -15.71 -3.77 -3.53
C GLY A 215 -15.79 -3.54 -5.05
N ILE A 216 -14.97 -2.64 -5.62
CA ILE A 216 -14.94 -2.43 -7.08
C ILE A 216 -14.57 -3.71 -7.83
N ILE A 217 -13.81 -4.60 -7.20
CA ILE A 217 -13.58 -5.98 -7.66
C ILE A 217 -14.55 -6.88 -6.91
N ASN A 218 -15.67 -7.19 -7.54
CA ASN A 218 -16.74 -8.04 -7.04
C ASN A 218 -17.21 -9.03 -8.11
N LYS A 219 -18.09 -9.94 -7.77
CA LYS A 219 -18.63 -10.98 -8.68
C LYS A 219 -19.14 -10.41 -10.01
N ALA A 220 -19.89 -9.30 -9.96
CA ALA A 220 -20.47 -8.69 -11.16
C ALA A 220 -19.40 -8.09 -12.10
N ASN A 221 -18.40 -7.42 -11.54
CA ASN A 221 -17.30 -6.84 -12.30
C ASN A 221 -16.31 -7.92 -12.78
N ILE A 222 -16.03 -8.96 -11.96
CA ILE A 222 -15.22 -10.11 -12.37
C ILE A 222 -15.86 -10.84 -13.56
N ALA A 223 -17.19 -10.97 -13.59
CA ALA A 223 -17.88 -11.58 -14.72
C ALA A 223 -17.62 -10.89 -16.06
N LYS A 224 -17.43 -9.55 -16.05
CA LYS A 224 -17.12 -8.73 -17.24
C LYS A 224 -15.68 -8.86 -17.74
N MET A 225 -14.75 -9.30 -16.87
CA MET A 225 -13.32 -9.39 -17.19
C MET A 225 -13.03 -10.49 -18.21
N LYS A 226 -11.85 -10.46 -18.82
CA LYS A 226 -11.36 -11.59 -19.62
C LYS A 226 -11.25 -12.86 -18.77
N GLY A 227 -11.44 -14.02 -19.38
CA GLY A 227 -11.05 -15.29 -18.76
C GLY A 227 -9.52 -15.33 -18.61
N GLY A 228 -9.03 -15.72 -17.42
CA GLY A 228 -7.60 -15.76 -17.15
C GLY A 228 -6.95 -14.41 -16.82
N VAL A 229 -7.73 -13.40 -16.43
CA VAL A 229 -7.20 -12.10 -15.99
C VAL A 229 -6.34 -12.23 -14.73
N ILE A 230 -5.31 -11.40 -14.61
CA ILE A 230 -4.48 -11.27 -13.39
C ILE A 230 -4.92 -10.01 -12.65
N ILE A 231 -5.06 -10.10 -11.32
CA ILE A 231 -5.44 -8.97 -10.45
C ILE A 231 -4.33 -8.66 -9.47
N ILE A 232 -3.90 -7.39 -9.40
CA ILE A 232 -2.88 -6.91 -8.46
C ILE A 232 -3.48 -5.84 -7.56
N ASN A 233 -3.31 -5.98 -6.24
CA ASN A 233 -3.74 -4.99 -5.27
C ASN A 233 -2.62 -4.60 -4.31
N THR A 234 -2.06 -3.42 -4.50
CA THR A 234 -1.09 -2.77 -3.59
C THR A 234 -1.66 -1.47 -3.00
N SER A 235 -3.00 -1.35 -2.96
CA SER A 235 -3.68 -0.13 -2.51
C SER A 235 -4.41 -0.35 -1.17
N ARG A 236 -5.63 -0.89 -1.20
CA ARG A 236 -6.44 -1.19 0.01
C ARG A 236 -7.20 -2.50 -0.17
N GLY A 237 -7.19 -3.35 0.86
CA GLY A 237 -7.85 -4.66 0.83
C GLY A 237 -9.34 -4.59 0.47
N PRO A 238 -10.16 -3.74 1.12
CA PRO A 238 -11.59 -3.67 0.86
C PRO A 238 -12.01 -3.17 -0.53
N LEU A 239 -11.07 -2.82 -1.42
CA LEU A 239 -11.37 -2.64 -2.85
C LEU A 239 -11.80 -3.95 -3.52
N ILE A 240 -11.50 -5.09 -2.91
CA ILE A 240 -11.82 -6.43 -3.40
C ILE A 240 -12.82 -7.09 -2.45
N ALA A 241 -13.90 -7.63 -3.01
CA ALA A 241 -14.76 -8.60 -2.34
C ALA A 241 -14.03 -9.96 -2.32
N GLU A 242 -13.28 -10.25 -1.26
CA GLU A 242 -12.35 -11.39 -1.19
C GLU A 242 -13.01 -12.74 -1.41
N LYS A 243 -14.26 -12.93 -0.96
CA LYS A 243 -15.02 -14.16 -1.22
C LYS A 243 -15.29 -14.36 -2.71
N ASP A 244 -15.66 -13.29 -3.42
CA ASP A 244 -15.93 -13.32 -4.86
C ASP A 244 -14.63 -13.58 -5.64
N LEU A 245 -13.52 -12.96 -5.23
CA LEU A 245 -12.22 -13.19 -5.82
C LEU A 245 -11.76 -14.65 -5.62
N ALA A 246 -11.91 -15.20 -4.41
CA ALA A 246 -11.55 -16.57 -4.11
C ALA A 246 -12.35 -17.59 -4.95
N GLU A 247 -13.66 -17.36 -5.15
CA GLU A 247 -14.50 -18.15 -6.06
C GLU A 247 -13.98 -18.08 -7.50
N ALA A 248 -13.63 -16.88 -7.96
CA ALA A 248 -13.10 -16.66 -9.30
C ALA A 248 -11.72 -17.28 -9.53
N LEU A 249 -10.87 -17.31 -8.51
CA LEU A 249 -9.57 -17.99 -8.54
C LEU A 249 -9.75 -19.52 -8.65
N ARG A 250 -10.64 -20.10 -7.83
CA ARG A 250 -10.94 -21.56 -7.86
C ARG A 250 -11.56 -22.00 -9.19
N SER A 251 -12.42 -21.17 -9.78
CA SER A 251 -13.03 -21.43 -11.09
C SER A 251 -12.12 -21.11 -12.28
N LYS A 252 -10.92 -20.57 -12.03
CA LYS A 252 -9.96 -20.10 -13.05
C LYS A 252 -10.50 -18.97 -13.95
N LYS A 253 -11.58 -18.31 -13.58
CA LYS A 253 -12.01 -17.04 -14.22
C LYS A 253 -10.95 -15.95 -14.03
N VAL A 254 -10.35 -15.90 -12.85
CA VAL A 254 -9.13 -15.15 -12.54
C VAL A 254 -7.97 -16.14 -12.52
N TYR A 255 -6.93 -15.90 -13.32
CA TYR A 255 -5.76 -16.76 -13.40
C TYR A 255 -4.97 -16.74 -12.10
N ALA A 256 -4.68 -15.53 -11.62
CA ALA A 256 -3.99 -15.33 -10.35
C ALA A 256 -4.37 -13.96 -9.75
N ALA A 257 -4.25 -13.84 -8.44
CA ALA A 257 -4.31 -12.58 -7.74
C ALA A 257 -3.07 -12.40 -6.86
N ALA A 258 -2.48 -11.20 -6.88
CA ALA A 258 -1.37 -10.86 -6.00
C ALA A 258 -1.73 -9.60 -5.20
N CYS A 259 -1.84 -9.76 -3.88
CA CYS A 259 -2.33 -8.73 -2.99
C CYS A 259 -1.32 -8.47 -1.87
N ASP A 260 -0.86 -7.23 -1.78
CA ASP A 260 -0.05 -6.76 -0.65
C ASP A 260 -0.93 -6.31 0.52
N VAL A 261 -2.23 -6.20 0.30
CA VAL A 261 -3.23 -5.73 1.27
C VAL A 261 -4.45 -6.63 1.26
N VAL A 262 -5.09 -6.78 2.42
CA VAL A 262 -6.29 -7.58 2.64
C VAL A 262 -7.35 -6.79 3.41
N SER A 263 -8.59 -7.30 3.44
CA SER A 263 -9.73 -6.59 4.03
C SER A 263 -9.56 -6.31 5.53
N THR A 264 -8.89 -7.19 6.26
CA THR A 264 -8.54 -7.03 7.68
C THR A 264 -7.05 -7.30 7.86
N GLU A 265 -6.34 -6.36 8.44
CA GLU A 265 -4.91 -6.43 8.69
C GLU A 265 -4.61 -6.31 10.19
N PRO A 266 -3.83 -7.26 10.79
CA PRO A 266 -3.26 -8.47 10.16
C PRO A 266 -4.30 -9.41 9.58
N ILE A 267 -3.90 -10.22 8.58
CA ILE A 267 -4.79 -11.16 7.90
C ILE A 267 -5.41 -12.16 8.88
N LEU A 268 -6.71 -12.41 8.74
CA LEU A 268 -7.39 -13.41 9.57
C LEU A 268 -7.11 -14.82 9.05
N GLU A 269 -7.07 -15.81 9.96
CA GLU A 269 -6.79 -17.21 9.63
C GLU A 269 -7.82 -17.84 8.67
N ASP A 270 -9.05 -17.32 8.67
CA ASP A 270 -10.15 -17.75 7.81
C ASP A 270 -10.27 -16.94 6.51
N ASN A 271 -9.32 -16.08 6.21
CA ASN A 271 -9.36 -15.29 4.97
C ASN A 271 -9.41 -16.23 3.75
N PRO A 272 -10.43 -16.08 2.86
CA PRO A 272 -10.69 -17.03 1.78
C PRO A 272 -9.57 -17.11 0.73
N LEU A 273 -8.68 -16.11 0.67
CA LEU A 273 -7.55 -16.08 -0.27
C LEU A 273 -6.41 -17.00 0.16
N LEU A 274 -6.26 -17.30 1.47
CA LEU A 274 -5.23 -18.22 1.98
C LEU A 274 -5.35 -19.62 1.40
N GLY A 275 -6.58 -20.07 1.12
CA GLY A 275 -6.86 -21.38 0.53
C GLY A 275 -6.77 -21.43 -1.01
N CYS A 276 -6.35 -20.35 -1.68
CA CYS A 276 -6.23 -20.30 -3.15
C CYS A 276 -4.77 -20.47 -3.56
N TYR A 277 -4.45 -21.58 -4.28
CA TYR A 277 -3.07 -21.88 -4.71
C TYR A 277 -2.46 -20.86 -5.67
N ASN A 278 -3.31 -20.09 -6.35
CA ASN A 278 -2.94 -19.06 -7.32
C ASN A 278 -3.12 -17.64 -6.75
N SER A 279 -3.13 -17.50 -5.43
CA SER A 279 -3.01 -16.22 -4.73
C SER A 279 -1.59 -16.03 -4.20
N ILE A 280 -1.04 -14.84 -4.39
CA ILE A 280 0.20 -14.37 -3.77
C ILE A 280 -0.19 -13.28 -2.78
N LEU A 281 0.16 -13.47 -1.52
CA LEU A 281 -0.15 -12.52 -0.44
C LEU A 281 1.14 -12.05 0.20
N THR A 282 1.29 -10.74 0.37
CA THR A 282 2.40 -10.12 1.10
C THR A 282 1.87 -9.22 2.21
N PRO A 283 2.60 -9.06 3.33
CA PRO A 283 2.06 -8.46 4.55
C PRO A 283 2.15 -6.93 4.55
N HIS A 284 1.56 -6.26 3.55
CA HIS A 284 1.49 -4.79 3.41
C HIS A 284 2.87 -4.12 3.45
N ILE A 285 3.77 -4.58 2.58
CA ILE A 285 5.17 -4.15 2.51
C ILE A 285 5.53 -3.36 1.25
N ALA A 286 4.57 -3.04 0.38
CA ALA A 286 4.83 -2.27 -0.84
C ALA A 286 5.45 -0.89 -0.57
N TRP A 287 5.23 -0.32 0.62
CA TRP A 287 5.78 0.95 1.08
C TRP A 287 7.15 0.84 1.77
N ALA A 288 7.55 -0.36 2.22
CA ALA A 288 8.57 -0.63 3.23
C ALA A 288 10.06 -0.67 2.76
N PRO A 289 10.46 -0.49 1.49
CA PRO A 289 11.88 -0.36 1.16
C PRO A 289 12.55 0.71 2.00
N LYS A 290 13.82 0.47 2.40
CA LYS A 290 14.60 1.37 3.27
C LYS A 290 14.60 2.81 2.76
N GLU A 291 14.81 3.00 1.46
CA GLU A 291 14.83 4.33 0.83
C GLU A 291 13.46 5.03 0.89
N SER A 292 12.39 4.26 0.84
CA SER A 292 11.02 4.77 0.99
C SER A 292 10.75 5.20 2.42
N ARG A 293 11.14 4.38 3.41
CA ARG A 293 11.02 4.69 4.85
C ARG A 293 11.91 5.89 5.24
N GLN A 294 13.12 5.99 4.65
CA GLN A 294 13.96 7.17 4.86
C GLN A 294 13.28 8.45 4.38
N ARG A 295 12.72 8.45 3.15
CA ARG A 295 11.96 9.63 2.65
C ARG A 295 10.74 9.95 3.52
N LEU A 296 10.04 8.94 4.03
CA LEU A 296 8.93 9.12 4.96
C LEU A 296 9.42 9.81 6.24
N MET A 297 10.51 9.32 6.82
CA MET A 297 11.14 9.87 8.01
C MET A 297 11.57 11.33 7.80
N ASP A 298 12.22 11.61 6.67
CA ASP A 298 12.69 12.97 6.34
C ASP A 298 11.51 13.95 6.26
N ILE A 299 10.41 13.57 5.58
CA ILE A 299 9.20 14.39 5.50
C ILE A 299 8.57 14.58 6.88
N ALA A 300 8.50 13.54 7.71
CA ALA A 300 7.95 13.62 9.06
C ALA A 300 8.76 14.59 9.96
N VAL A 301 10.07 14.58 9.81
CA VAL A 301 10.96 15.55 10.50
C VAL A 301 10.71 16.98 10.01
N GLU A 302 10.57 17.17 8.69
CA GLU A 302 10.24 18.46 8.09
C GLU A 302 8.87 18.98 8.56
N ASP A 303 7.86 18.13 8.65
CA ASP A 303 6.51 18.46 9.12
C ASP A 303 6.54 18.95 10.58
N LEU A 304 7.22 18.21 11.46
CA LEU A 304 7.37 18.60 12.86
C LEU A 304 8.18 19.89 13.01
N LYS A 305 9.23 20.07 12.20
CA LYS A 305 10.02 21.32 12.18
C LYS A 305 9.16 22.50 11.74
N ALA A 306 8.40 22.35 10.65
CA ALA A 306 7.50 23.39 10.15
C ALA A 306 6.42 23.76 11.17
N PHE A 307 5.89 22.79 11.92
CA PHE A 307 5.00 23.04 13.04
C PHE A 307 5.68 23.88 14.14
N LYS A 308 6.90 23.52 14.56
CA LYS A 308 7.68 24.29 15.55
C LYS A 308 7.93 25.72 15.11
N ASP A 309 8.16 25.93 13.82
CA ASP A 309 8.41 27.25 13.22
C ASP A 309 7.10 28.06 12.99
N GLY A 310 5.94 27.54 13.42
CA GLY A 310 4.64 28.20 13.30
C GLY A 310 4.06 28.20 11.88
N LYS A 311 4.59 27.37 10.97
CA LYS A 311 4.17 27.25 9.56
C LYS A 311 3.93 25.78 9.19
N PRO A 312 2.97 25.10 9.82
CA PRO A 312 2.76 23.68 9.60
C PRO A 312 2.44 23.37 8.14
N ILE A 313 2.97 22.26 7.63
CA ILE A 313 2.78 21.74 6.27
C ILE A 313 2.16 20.35 6.32
N ASN A 314 1.68 19.87 5.19
CA ASN A 314 1.00 18.57 5.06
C ASN A 314 -0.13 18.35 6.07
N VAL A 315 -0.79 19.45 6.47
CA VAL A 315 -1.89 19.44 7.46
C VAL A 315 -3.13 18.83 6.87
N VAL A 316 -3.73 17.86 7.58
CA VAL A 316 -4.95 17.14 7.15
C VAL A 316 -6.23 17.63 7.85
N ASN A 317 -6.10 18.58 8.80
CA ASN A 317 -7.21 19.19 9.53
C ASN A 317 -7.10 20.74 9.60
N PRO A 318 -6.91 21.42 8.48
CA PRO A 318 -6.65 22.84 8.40
C PRO A 318 -7.79 23.70 8.98
#